data_4ae8cbcbf2d8257be7f65831c592eb49
#
_entry.id   4ae8cbcbf2d8257be7f65831c592eb49
#
_cell.length_a   1.000
_cell.length_b   1.000
_cell.length_c   1.000
_cell.angle_alpha   90.00
_cell.angle_beta   90.00
_cell.angle_gamma   90.00
#
_symmetry.space_group_name_H-M   'P 1'
#
loop_
_entity.id
_entity.type
_entity.pdbx_description
1 polymer ?
#
loop_
_entity_poly.entity_id
_entity_poly.type
_entity_poly.pdbx_seq_one_letter_code
_entity_poly.pdbx_strand_id
1 'polypeptide(L)'
;SAIQLALLDEKPPRPMTHDLICNLLAGLRGTVQSINIYKLEEQTFFAYLSIEQKNEQDEVEQVLRVDARPSDGIAIALRVGCPVYVDEAVLDEAGHDASLLRRLFEDAVAEGEEDEDEDEEYLSDEEEDEFDDEIDEEDMPF
;
A
#
# COMPACT_ATOMS: atom_id res chain seq x y z
N SER A 1 -1.72 4.76 8.25
CA SER A 1 -1.19 4.68 6.87
C SER A 1 -0.58 3.32 6.59
N ALA A 2 -0.39 2.97 5.31
CA ALA A 2 0.22 1.69 4.90
C ALA A 2 1.63 1.50 5.49
N ILE A 3 2.38 2.58 5.65
CA ILE A 3 3.71 2.56 6.29
C ILE A 3 3.59 2.33 7.79
N GLN A 4 2.67 3.01 8.48
CA GLN A 4 2.46 2.83 9.92
C GLN A 4 2.06 1.39 10.25
N LEU A 5 1.11 0.80 9.51
CA LEU A 5 0.71 -0.59 9.71
C LEU A 5 1.87 -1.57 9.49
N ALA A 6 2.72 -1.32 8.49
CA ALA A 6 3.90 -2.14 8.25
C ALA A 6 4.93 -2.01 9.37
N LEU A 7 5.13 -0.80 9.94
CA LEU A 7 6.04 -0.56 11.05
C LEU A 7 5.55 -1.15 12.37
N LEU A 8 4.23 -1.20 12.58
CA LEU A 8 3.61 -1.76 13.79
C LEU A 8 3.42 -3.29 13.70
N ASP A 9 3.75 -3.91 12.56
CA ASP A 9 3.48 -5.32 12.25
C ASP A 9 2.00 -5.71 12.44
N GLU A 10 1.10 -4.75 12.27
CA GLU A 10 -0.33 -4.96 12.33
C GLU A 10 -0.83 -5.51 10.99
N LYS A 11 -1.54 -6.63 11.06
CA LYS A 11 -2.14 -7.28 9.89
C LYS A 11 -3.63 -7.02 9.86
N PRO A 12 -4.11 -6.21 8.90
CA PRO A 12 -5.54 -6.03 8.72
C PRO A 12 -6.18 -7.36 8.29
N PRO A 13 -7.48 -7.55 8.54
CA PRO A 13 -8.19 -8.81 8.22
C PRO A 13 -8.24 -9.12 6.71
N ARG A 14 -8.02 -8.12 5.88
CA ARG A 14 -7.91 -8.25 4.42
C ARG A 14 -6.66 -7.54 3.91
N PRO A 15 -6.05 -8.03 2.81
CA PRO A 15 -4.89 -7.38 2.21
C PRO A 15 -5.21 -5.95 1.79
N MET A 16 -4.35 -5.01 2.16
CA MET A 16 -4.37 -3.65 1.62
C MET A 16 -3.77 -3.61 0.21
N THR A 17 -3.87 -2.48 -0.48
CA THR A 17 -3.35 -2.33 -1.85
C THR A 17 -1.88 -2.71 -1.99
N HIS A 18 -1.02 -2.28 -1.05
CA HIS A 18 0.41 -2.62 -1.08
C HIS A 18 0.65 -4.11 -0.81
N ASP A 19 -0.16 -4.75 0.05
CA ASP A 19 -0.11 -6.19 0.27
C ASP A 19 -0.53 -6.95 -0.99
N LEU A 20 -1.57 -6.47 -1.69
CA LEU A 20 -2.01 -7.03 -2.96
C LEU A 20 -0.92 -6.93 -4.02
N ILE A 21 -0.22 -5.79 -4.12
CA ILE A 21 0.92 -5.63 -5.05
C ILE A 21 2.01 -6.66 -4.73
N CYS A 22 2.39 -6.81 -3.46
CA CYS A 22 3.39 -7.80 -3.05
C CYS A 22 2.94 -9.24 -3.40
N ASN A 23 1.68 -9.57 -3.17
CA ASN A 23 1.11 -10.88 -3.50
C ASN A 23 1.09 -11.14 -5.01
N LEU A 24 0.74 -10.13 -5.82
CA LEU A 24 0.77 -10.22 -7.28
C LEU A 24 2.19 -10.45 -7.80
N LEU A 25 3.16 -9.69 -7.29
CA LEU A 25 4.57 -9.87 -7.66
C LEU A 25 5.05 -11.29 -7.32
N ALA A 26 4.77 -11.77 -6.11
CA ALA A 26 5.12 -13.12 -5.71
C ALA A 26 4.48 -14.20 -6.61
N GLY A 27 3.20 -14.01 -6.97
CA GLY A 27 2.47 -14.90 -7.89
C GLY A 27 3.06 -14.91 -9.30
N LEU A 28 3.70 -13.83 -9.74
CA LEU A 28 4.40 -13.68 -11.01
C LEU A 28 5.91 -14.04 -10.91
N ARG A 29 6.34 -14.63 -9.79
CA ARG A 29 7.75 -14.94 -9.50
C ARG A 29 8.66 -13.71 -9.53
N GLY A 30 8.10 -12.53 -9.20
CA GLY A 30 8.82 -11.28 -9.05
C GLY A 30 9.25 -11.09 -7.60
N THR A 31 10.49 -10.66 -7.41
CA THR A 31 11.04 -10.30 -6.10
C THR A 31 11.51 -8.86 -6.14
N VAL A 32 10.99 -8.03 -5.24
CA VAL A 32 11.47 -6.64 -5.10
C VAL A 32 12.84 -6.66 -4.44
N GLN A 33 13.85 -6.18 -5.14
CA GLN A 33 15.23 -6.15 -4.68
C GLN A 33 15.56 -4.88 -3.91
N SER A 34 15.01 -3.75 -4.35
CA SER A 34 15.24 -2.45 -3.74
C SER A 34 14.24 -1.41 -4.22
N ILE A 35 14.15 -0.34 -3.44
CA ILE A 35 13.55 0.93 -3.84
C ILE A 35 14.68 1.93 -4.04
N ASN A 36 14.63 2.69 -5.13
CA ASN A 36 15.67 3.64 -5.48
C ASN A 36 15.03 5.02 -5.72
N ILE A 37 15.30 5.97 -4.84
CA ILE A 37 14.92 7.38 -4.97
C ILE A 37 16.07 8.05 -5.69
N TYR A 38 15.86 8.40 -6.97
CA TYR A 38 16.97 8.74 -7.87
C TYR A 38 16.97 10.19 -8.36
N LYS A 39 15.88 10.92 -8.17
CA LYS A 39 15.74 12.27 -8.70
C LYS A 39 14.84 13.12 -7.81
N LEU A 40 15.20 14.40 -7.68
CA LEU A 40 14.36 15.47 -7.18
C LEU A 40 14.23 16.53 -8.28
N GLU A 41 13.01 16.87 -8.69
CA GLU A 41 12.72 17.86 -9.71
C GLU A 41 11.46 18.61 -9.36
N GLU A 42 11.51 19.93 -9.38
CA GLU A 42 10.35 20.79 -9.05
C GLU A 42 9.66 20.37 -7.73
N GLN A 43 10.45 20.08 -6.70
CA GLN A 43 10.00 19.62 -5.38
C GLN A 43 9.29 18.25 -5.39
N THR A 44 9.42 17.49 -6.48
CA THR A 44 8.86 16.15 -6.61
C THR A 44 9.99 15.11 -6.60
N PHE A 45 9.88 14.13 -5.72
CA PHE A 45 10.80 13.00 -5.67
C PHE A 45 10.36 11.90 -6.63
N PHE A 46 11.31 11.35 -7.36
CA PHE A 46 11.12 10.23 -8.28
C PHE A 46 11.82 8.99 -7.74
N ALA A 47 11.11 7.88 -7.80
CA ALA A 47 11.62 6.60 -7.35
C ALA A 47 11.23 5.48 -8.33
N TYR A 48 11.93 4.35 -8.23
CA TYR A 48 11.54 3.12 -8.91
C TYR A 48 11.79 1.90 -8.02
N LEU A 49 10.97 0.87 -8.23
CA LEU A 49 11.17 -0.47 -7.73
C LEU A 49 12.12 -1.23 -8.65
N SER A 50 13.16 -1.84 -8.12
CA SER A 50 13.96 -2.83 -8.83
C SER A 50 13.39 -4.21 -8.54
N ILE A 51 12.90 -4.90 -9.57
CA ILE A 51 12.22 -6.19 -9.45
C ILE A 51 12.96 -7.22 -10.30
N GLU A 52 13.34 -8.32 -9.67
CA GLU A 52 13.90 -9.49 -10.33
C GLU A 52 12.80 -10.49 -10.58
N GLN A 53 12.60 -10.89 -11.83
CA GLN A 53 11.63 -11.91 -12.21
C GLN A 53 12.35 -13.19 -12.61
N LYS A 54 11.88 -14.29 -12.05
CA LYS A 54 12.44 -15.64 -12.28
C LYS A 54 11.51 -16.51 -13.12
N ASN A 55 12.12 -17.43 -13.88
CA ASN A 55 11.40 -18.44 -14.64
C ASN A 55 11.01 -19.65 -13.77
N GLU A 56 10.46 -20.68 -14.40
CA GLU A 56 10.05 -21.92 -13.69
C GLU A 56 11.22 -22.72 -13.12
N GLN A 57 12.41 -22.50 -13.62
CA GLN A 57 13.65 -23.13 -13.18
C GLN A 57 14.37 -22.35 -12.07
N ASP A 58 13.72 -21.27 -11.54
CA ASP A 58 14.29 -20.36 -10.53
C ASP A 58 15.50 -19.56 -11.03
N GLU A 59 15.64 -19.42 -12.36
CA GLU A 59 16.67 -18.58 -12.98
C GLU A 59 16.12 -17.19 -13.22
N VAL A 60 16.97 -16.17 -13.06
CA VAL A 60 16.60 -14.78 -13.35
C VAL A 60 16.38 -14.61 -14.85
N GLU A 61 15.15 -14.30 -15.22
CA GLU A 61 14.74 -14.06 -16.60
C GLU A 61 14.93 -12.61 -16.99
N GLN A 62 14.56 -11.70 -16.08
CA GLN A 62 14.70 -10.27 -16.31
C GLN A 62 14.74 -9.47 -15.01
N VAL A 63 15.31 -8.26 -15.11
CA VAL A 63 15.25 -7.25 -14.06
C VAL A 63 14.44 -6.06 -14.57
N LEU A 64 13.39 -5.71 -13.85
CA LEU A 64 12.47 -4.65 -14.20
C LEU A 64 12.71 -3.43 -13.31
N ARG A 65 12.54 -2.24 -13.88
CA ARG A 65 12.43 -0.99 -13.14
C ARG A 65 11.02 -0.45 -13.32
N VAL A 66 10.29 -0.36 -12.21
CA VAL A 66 8.90 0.10 -12.21
C VAL A 66 8.85 1.45 -11.50
N ASP A 67 8.38 2.46 -12.21
CA ASP A 67 8.19 3.79 -11.63
C ASP A 67 7.22 3.73 -10.45
N ALA A 68 7.54 4.45 -9.39
CA ALA A 68 6.76 4.46 -8.16
C ALA A 68 6.92 5.79 -7.42
N ARG A 69 5.90 6.20 -6.71
CA ARG A 69 6.06 7.26 -5.73
C ARG A 69 6.91 6.75 -4.56
N PRO A 70 7.77 7.59 -3.96
CA PRO A 70 8.58 7.17 -2.81
C PRO A 70 7.76 6.55 -1.67
N SER A 71 6.59 7.12 -1.34
CA SER A 71 5.70 6.60 -0.30
C SER A 71 5.24 5.17 -0.57
N ASP A 72 4.82 4.87 -1.80
CA ASP A 72 4.41 3.52 -2.21
C ASP A 72 5.60 2.56 -2.18
N GLY A 73 6.76 3.02 -2.67
CA GLY A 73 7.99 2.25 -2.64
C GLY A 73 8.41 1.88 -1.22
N ILE A 74 8.40 2.84 -0.29
CA ILE A 74 8.73 2.61 1.12
C ILE A 74 7.74 1.64 1.77
N ALA A 75 6.43 1.80 1.50
CA ALA A 75 5.41 0.89 2.02
C ALA A 75 5.61 -0.56 1.55
N ILE A 76 6.05 -0.75 0.30
CA ILE A 76 6.39 -2.06 -0.25
C ILE A 76 7.69 -2.58 0.37
N ALA A 77 8.73 -1.73 0.47
CA ALA A 77 10.02 -2.11 1.04
C ALA A 77 9.88 -2.66 2.46
N LEU A 78 9.07 -1.99 3.29
CA LEU A 78 8.80 -2.44 4.67
C LEU A 78 8.09 -3.80 4.72
N ARG A 79 7.22 -4.10 3.75
CA ARG A 79 6.51 -5.39 3.68
C ARG A 79 7.39 -6.54 3.23
N VAL A 80 8.25 -6.29 2.26
CA VAL A 80 9.12 -7.35 1.70
C VAL A 80 10.50 -7.41 2.37
N GLY A 81 10.85 -6.39 3.17
CA GLY A 81 12.13 -6.33 3.87
C GLY A 81 13.32 -6.01 2.95
N CYS A 82 13.11 -5.23 1.87
CA CYS A 82 14.18 -4.83 0.97
C CYS A 82 14.76 -3.44 1.32
N PRO A 83 15.99 -3.13 0.88
CA PRO A 83 16.61 -1.83 1.15
C PRO A 83 15.97 -0.70 0.33
N VAL A 84 16.06 0.52 0.89
CA VAL A 84 15.73 1.77 0.21
C VAL A 84 17.02 2.54 0.00
N TYR A 85 17.33 2.88 -1.25
CA TYR A 85 18.48 3.67 -1.64
C TYR A 85 18.05 5.07 -2.07
N VAL A 86 18.88 6.05 -1.73
CA VAL A 86 18.69 7.44 -2.15
C VAL A 86 19.99 7.90 -2.81
N ASP A 87 19.90 8.45 -4.02
CA ASP A 87 21.05 8.98 -4.73
C ASP A 87 21.67 10.17 -3.97
N GLU A 88 23.01 10.27 -3.97
CA GLU A 88 23.72 11.35 -3.30
C GLU A 88 23.27 12.73 -3.80
N ALA A 89 23.00 12.88 -5.09
CA ALA A 89 22.50 14.13 -5.65
C ALA A 89 21.14 14.55 -5.07
N VAL A 90 20.28 13.58 -4.77
CA VAL A 90 18.97 13.82 -4.11
C VAL A 90 19.19 14.23 -2.65
N LEU A 91 20.10 13.55 -1.95
CA LEU A 91 20.44 13.88 -0.57
C LEU A 91 21.05 15.27 -0.46
N ASP A 92 21.95 15.64 -1.36
CA ASP A 92 22.60 16.95 -1.38
C ASP A 92 21.57 18.06 -1.64
N GLU A 93 20.68 17.88 -2.60
CA GLU A 93 19.63 18.84 -2.93
C GLU A 93 18.59 18.96 -1.81
N ALA A 94 18.08 17.84 -1.31
CA ALA A 94 17.10 17.80 -0.23
C ALA A 94 17.72 18.13 1.14
N GLY A 95 18.99 17.79 1.37
CA GLY A 95 19.68 18.03 2.63
C GLY A 95 19.93 19.51 2.94
N HIS A 96 19.93 20.36 1.91
CA HIS A 96 20.00 21.83 2.08
C HIS A 96 18.65 22.45 2.43
N ASP A 97 17.55 21.71 2.19
CA ASP A 97 16.21 22.14 2.52
C ASP A 97 15.51 21.08 3.39
N ALA A 98 15.59 21.27 4.70
CA ALA A 98 14.94 20.38 5.66
C ALA A 98 13.42 20.26 5.45
N SER A 99 12.79 21.24 4.77
CA SER A 99 11.37 21.18 4.44
C SER A 99 11.06 20.14 3.37
N LEU A 100 11.96 19.88 2.44
CA LEU A 100 11.81 18.85 1.41
C LEU A 100 11.91 17.43 1.98
N LEU A 101 12.88 17.20 2.87
CA LEU A 101 12.98 15.92 3.60
C LEU A 101 11.74 15.66 4.43
N ARG A 102 11.26 16.69 5.11
CA ARG A 102 10.04 16.61 5.90
C ARG A 102 8.83 16.23 5.04
N ARG A 103 8.67 16.85 3.86
CA ARG A 103 7.62 16.47 2.89
C ARG A 103 7.72 15.03 2.45
N LEU A 104 8.90 14.52 2.12
CA LEU A 104 9.09 13.12 1.73
C LEU A 104 8.54 12.16 2.79
N PHE A 105 8.71 12.49 4.07
CA PHE A 105 8.21 11.68 5.16
C PHE A 105 6.75 12.02 5.55
N GLU A 106 6.33 13.28 5.45
CA GLU A 106 4.95 13.69 5.75
C GLU A 106 3.98 13.17 4.69
N ASP A 107 4.31 13.26 3.40
CA ASP A 107 3.49 12.69 2.32
C ASP A 107 3.39 11.17 2.47
N ALA A 108 4.45 10.50 2.94
CA ALA A 108 4.42 9.08 3.24
C ALA A 108 3.52 8.71 4.44
N VAL A 109 3.28 9.65 5.37
CA VAL A 109 2.46 9.46 6.58
C VAL A 109 1.04 10.01 6.42
N ALA A 110 0.86 11.15 5.72
CA ALA A 110 -0.42 11.87 5.62
C ALA A 110 -1.48 11.16 4.76
N GLU A 111 -1.09 10.32 3.79
CA GLU A 111 -2.05 9.53 2.99
C GLU A 111 -2.83 8.48 3.82
N GLY A 112 -2.67 8.46 5.14
CA GLY A 112 -3.37 7.55 6.03
C GLY A 112 -4.40 8.20 6.95
N GLU A 113 -4.53 9.54 6.94
CA GLU A 113 -5.50 10.23 7.80
C GLU A 113 -6.80 10.60 7.08
N GLU A 114 -6.85 10.51 5.75
CA GLU A 114 -8.07 10.86 4.98
C GLU A 114 -9.10 9.73 4.90
N ASP A 115 -8.76 8.49 5.27
CA ASP A 115 -9.69 7.36 5.18
C ASP A 115 -10.44 7.06 6.51
N GLU A 116 -10.18 7.77 7.60
CA GLU A 116 -10.83 7.49 8.90
C GLU A 116 -12.10 8.31 9.18
N ASP A 117 -12.43 9.32 8.36
CA ASP A 117 -13.57 10.23 8.65
C ASP A 117 -14.85 9.96 7.84
N GLU A 118 -14.91 8.95 6.96
CA GLU A 118 -16.10 8.69 6.13
C GLU A 118 -17.04 7.56 6.62
N ASP A 119 -16.71 6.83 7.69
CA ASP A 119 -17.49 5.66 8.13
C ASP A 119 -18.44 5.90 9.34
N GLU A 120 -18.63 7.12 9.84
CA GLU A 120 -19.50 7.37 11.02
C GLU A 120 -20.91 7.94 10.70
N GLU A 121 -21.38 8.01 9.45
CA GLU A 121 -22.70 8.59 9.16
C GLU A 121 -23.72 7.61 8.53
N TYR A 122 -23.67 6.30 8.83
CA TYR A 122 -24.70 5.35 8.39
C TYR A 122 -25.20 4.39 9.48
N LEU A 123 -25.50 4.90 10.68
CA LEU A 123 -26.24 4.13 11.66
C LEU A 123 -27.17 5.03 12.50
N SER A 124 -28.22 5.59 11.88
CA SER A 124 -29.40 6.03 12.62
C SER A 124 -30.60 6.20 11.70
N ASP A 125 -31.22 5.11 11.32
CA ASP A 125 -32.64 5.06 11.06
C ASP A 125 -33.11 3.62 11.34
N GLU A 126 -33.37 3.35 12.63
CA GLU A 126 -34.16 2.21 13.04
C GLU A 126 -35.62 2.53 12.71
N GLU A 127 -36.09 2.11 11.54
CA GLU A 127 -37.49 1.91 11.32
C GLU A 127 -37.86 0.48 11.77
N GLU A 128 -38.52 0.41 12.91
CA GLU A 128 -39.20 -0.77 13.39
C GLU A 128 -40.35 -1.11 12.42
N ASP A 129 -40.11 -1.98 11.46
CA ASP A 129 -41.19 -2.67 10.76
C ASP A 129 -41.59 -3.92 11.53
N GLU A 130 -42.70 -3.78 12.28
CA GLU A 130 -43.46 -4.91 12.82
C GLU A 130 -43.94 -5.77 11.65
N PHE A 131 -43.25 -6.87 11.38
CA PHE A 131 -43.74 -7.94 10.53
C PHE A 131 -44.52 -8.92 11.38
N ASP A 132 -45.84 -8.71 11.43
CA ASP A 132 -46.83 -9.74 11.83
C ASP A 132 -46.96 -10.77 10.69
N ASP A 133 -46.16 -11.81 10.73
CA ASP A 133 -46.35 -12.99 9.90
C ASP A 133 -47.15 -14.04 10.68
N GLU A 134 -48.49 -13.97 10.54
CA GLU A 134 -49.32 -15.13 10.77
C GLU A 134 -49.03 -16.17 9.68
N ILE A 135 -48.22 -17.16 9.99
CA ILE A 135 -47.98 -18.32 9.13
C ILE A 135 -49.16 -19.29 9.35
N ASP A 136 -50.07 -19.35 8.39
CA ASP A 136 -51.08 -20.40 8.29
C ASP A 136 -50.40 -21.76 8.02
N GLU A 137 -50.54 -22.69 8.97
CA GLU A 137 -49.97 -24.05 8.94
C GLU A 137 -50.65 -25.03 7.97
N GLU A 138 -51.33 -24.59 6.92
CA GLU A 138 -52.12 -25.52 6.07
C GLU A 138 -51.61 -25.79 4.66
N ASP A 139 -50.40 -25.33 4.26
CA ASP A 139 -49.91 -25.66 2.92
C ASP A 139 -48.45 -26.10 2.91
N MET A 140 -48.12 -27.23 3.53
CA MET A 140 -46.89 -27.97 3.26
C MET A 140 -47.22 -29.24 2.45
N PRO A 141 -46.91 -29.28 1.14
CA PRO A 141 -46.82 -30.55 0.43
C PRO A 141 -45.49 -31.20 0.78
N PHE A 142 -45.57 -32.41 1.19
CA PHE A 142 -44.56 -33.40 1.59
C PHE A 142 -43.10 -33.16 1.28
#